data_583d9d8188422b32a5d767b6455b0d4f
#
_entry.id   583d9d8188422b32a5d767b6455b0d4f
#
_cell.length_a   1.000
_cell.length_b   1.000
_cell.length_c   1.000
_cell.angle_alpha   90.00
_cell.angle_beta   90.00
_cell.angle_gamma   90.00
#
_symmetry.space_group_name_H-M   'P 1'
#
loop_
_entity.id
_entity.type
_entity.pdbx_description
1 polymer ?
#
loop_
_entity_poly.entity_id
_entity_poly.type
_entity_poly.pdbx_seq_one_letter_code
_entity_poly.pdbx_strand_id
1 'polypeptide(L)'
;MSLTARMAALAALVLVVLGIVDLSSLGDLVSRLVPIFVFVIAISIVVNVSAQVGLFEEVVSKLEKVAPRHRAVRPVVLWILLIILAVVVTVFLSLDTTAVMITALAVPLARRNKIPVIGVAFAVVWIANIASLPLPVSNLTNLLALGSDAFSGTVEYLSYAWKPALIAILIVIAATAIFTLYQAKVATNEETSIVMRSSDAQRRNPLLTTCAVVVAVLMPVLASPIPYWLSTSIAALIILASCTPRRKDLISVDLVPWNSLLLVTAISTVAALIHTTGVAGWLTGMTSASPASYIELASIAGAGGVAANLMNNIPAFLFLEPLVSTPASYIALLIGVNAAPIITPWASLATLLWHDQLRRAGVHIKWSTFMILGCILAPVVVLLPVAMMV
;
A
#
# COMPACT_ATOMS: atom_id res chain seq x y z
N MET A 1 -2.97 -14.83 -14.38
CA MET A 1 -1.72 -15.21 -13.67
C MET A 1 -0.55 -14.94 -14.58
N SER A 2 0.44 -14.14 -14.15
CA SER A 2 1.69 -13.99 -14.87
C SER A 2 2.43 -15.34 -14.91
N LEU A 3 3.23 -15.58 -15.94
CA LEU A 3 4.02 -16.82 -16.06
C LEU A 3 4.94 -17.01 -14.85
N THR A 4 5.51 -15.93 -14.33
CA THR A 4 6.34 -15.91 -13.12
C THR A 4 5.63 -16.39 -11.87
N ALA A 5 4.37 -15.96 -11.64
CA ALA A 5 3.58 -16.41 -10.49
C ALA A 5 3.22 -17.91 -10.58
N ARG A 6 2.96 -18.42 -11.79
CA ARG A 6 2.72 -19.87 -12.00
C ARG A 6 4.00 -20.68 -11.75
N MET A 7 5.14 -20.22 -12.23
CA MET A 7 6.43 -20.89 -12.02
C MET A 7 6.84 -20.89 -10.54
N ALA A 8 6.65 -19.76 -9.82
CA ALA A 8 6.95 -19.67 -8.40
C ALA A 8 6.03 -20.57 -7.57
N ALA A 9 4.73 -20.61 -7.86
CA ALA A 9 3.78 -21.52 -7.19
C ALA A 9 4.11 -23.00 -7.49
N LEU A 10 4.50 -23.31 -8.70
CA LEU A 10 4.92 -24.67 -9.08
C LEU A 10 6.21 -25.07 -8.37
N ALA A 11 7.19 -24.18 -8.29
CA ALA A 11 8.45 -24.42 -7.56
C ALA A 11 8.20 -24.63 -6.08
N ALA A 12 7.36 -23.81 -5.44
CA ALA A 12 6.97 -24.00 -4.04
C ALA A 12 6.27 -25.33 -3.81
N LEU A 13 5.33 -25.71 -4.69
CA LEU A 13 4.64 -26.98 -4.63
C LEU A 13 5.61 -28.17 -4.78
N VAL A 14 6.54 -28.08 -5.70
CA VAL A 14 7.58 -29.12 -5.92
C VAL A 14 8.47 -29.26 -4.69
N LEU A 15 8.88 -28.16 -4.04
CA LEU A 15 9.70 -28.19 -2.83
C LEU A 15 8.96 -28.84 -1.66
N VAL A 16 7.64 -28.58 -1.52
CA VAL A 16 6.78 -29.23 -0.52
C VAL A 16 6.64 -30.73 -0.82
N VAL A 17 6.41 -31.10 -2.07
CA VAL A 17 6.26 -32.49 -2.50
C VAL A 17 7.57 -33.29 -2.33
N LEU A 18 8.73 -32.65 -2.49
CA LEU A 18 10.01 -33.30 -2.29
C LEU A 18 10.38 -33.50 -0.81
N GLY A 19 9.52 -33.07 0.12
CA GLY A 19 9.72 -33.28 1.56
C GLY A 19 10.89 -32.45 2.15
N ILE A 20 11.29 -31.38 1.45
CA ILE A 20 12.40 -30.51 1.89
C ILE A 20 11.91 -29.56 3.00
N VAL A 21 10.61 -29.23 3.04
CA VAL A 21 10.00 -28.44 4.11
C VAL A 21 9.37 -29.39 5.14
N ASP A 22 9.79 -29.27 6.39
CA ASP A 22 9.21 -30.05 7.49
C ASP A 22 7.72 -29.69 7.69
N LEU A 23 6.91 -30.70 8.02
CA LEU A 23 5.46 -30.55 8.23
C LEU A 23 5.12 -29.57 9.35
N SER A 24 5.95 -29.46 10.39
CA SER A 24 5.78 -28.49 11.47
C SER A 24 5.98 -27.07 10.96
N SER A 25 7.07 -26.81 10.25
CA SER A 25 7.36 -25.51 9.63
C SER A 25 6.27 -25.09 8.61
N LEU A 26 5.67 -26.08 7.93
CA LEU A 26 4.54 -25.82 7.03
C LEU A 26 3.28 -25.44 7.82
N GLY A 27 3.02 -26.08 8.96
CA GLY A 27 1.92 -25.77 9.87
C GLY A 27 2.01 -24.32 10.40
N ASP A 28 3.17 -23.90 10.82
CA ASP A 28 3.44 -22.53 11.31
C ASP A 28 3.24 -21.51 10.19
N LEU A 29 3.75 -21.81 8.99
CA LEU A 29 3.54 -20.96 7.81
C LEU A 29 2.06 -20.80 7.46
N VAL A 30 1.29 -21.90 7.47
CA VAL A 30 -0.14 -21.86 7.17
C VAL A 30 -0.88 -21.07 8.23
N SER A 31 -0.61 -21.27 9.51
CA SER A 31 -1.27 -20.57 10.61
C SER A 31 -1.02 -19.04 10.54
N ARG A 32 0.14 -18.63 10.08
CA ARG A 32 0.51 -17.23 9.85
C ARG A 32 -0.16 -16.63 8.60
N LEU A 33 -0.18 -17.36 7.48
CA LEU A 33 -0.67 -16.85 6.20
C LEU A 33 -2.19 -16.86 6.08
N VAL A 34 -2.89 -17.80 6.70
CA VAL A 34 -4.37 -17.91 6.58
C VAL A 34 -5.10 -16.64 7.00
N PRO A 35 -4.84 -16.02 8.18
CA PRO A 35 -5.49 -14.76 8.56
C PRO A 35 -5.20 -13.63 7.56
N ILE A 36 -3.97 -13.56 7.02
CA ILE A 36 -3.56 -12.56 6.03
C ILE A 36 -4.34 -12.78 4.73
N PHE A 37 -4.46 -14.00 4.25
CA PHE A 37 -5.17 -14.31 3.01
C PHE A 37 -6.68 -14.06 3.13
N VAL A 38 -7.27 -14.44 4.25
CA VAL A 38 -8.69 -14.13 4.54
C VAL A 38 -8.91 -12.61 4.52
N PHE A 39 -8.02 -11.86 5.14
CA PHE A 39 -8.07 -10.39 5.11
C PHE A 39 -7.95 -9.85 3.68
N VAL A 40 -6.92 -10.27 2.92
CA VAL A 40 -6.67 -9.75 1.56
C VAL A 40 -7.86 -10.05 0.63
N ILE A 41 -8.43 -11.23 0.72
CA ILE A 41 -9.63 -11.59 -0.05
C ILE A 41 -10.80 -10.70 0.35
N ALA A 42 -11.07 -10.57 1.65
CA ALA A 42 -12.21 -9.83 2.17
C ALA A 42 -12.09 -8.32 1.86
N ILE A 43 -10.93 -7.69 2.13
CA ILE A 43 -10.74 -6.27 1.85
C ILE A 43 -10.79 -5.96 0.35
N SER A 44 -10.28 -6.87 -0.49
CA SER A 44 -10.36 -6.72 -1.95
C SER A 44 -11.80 -6.72 -2.44
N ILE A 45 -12.66 -7.58 -1.89
CA ILE A 45 -14.10 -7.56 -2.18
C ILE A 45 -14.71 -6.24 -1.76
N VAL A 46 -14.45 -5.79 -0.52
CA VAL A 46 -14.97 -4.51 0.00
C VAL A 46 -14.58 -3.34 -0.90
N VAL A 47 -13.30 -3.23 -1.23
CA VAL A 47 -12.76 -2.12 -2.02
C VAL A 47 -13.24 -2.16 -3.46
N ASN A 48 -13.13 -3.31 -4.13
CA ASN A 48 -13.46 -3.43 -5.56
C ASN A 48 -14.96 -3.28 -5.82
N VAL A 49 -15.83 -3.83 -4.98
CA VAL A 49 -17.27 -3.61 -5.10
C VAL A 49 -17.61 -2.15 -4.81
N SER A 50 -17.02 -1.54 -3.78
CA SER A 50 -17.21 -0.11 -3.47
C SER A 50 -16.78 0.80 -4.63
N ALA A 51 -15.69 0.46 -5.31
CA ALA A 51 -15.23 1.16 -6.50
C ALA A 51 -16.22 1.01 -7.66
N GLN A 52 -16.67 -0.22 -7.94
CA GLN A 52 -17.60 -0.48 -9.05
C GLN A 52 -18.98 0.18 -8.87
N VAL A 53 -19.42 0.41 -7.62
CA VAL A 53 -20.66 1.17 -7.36
C VAL A 53 -20.47 2.68 -7.35
N GLY A 54 -19.24 3.18 -7.53
CA GLY A 54 -18.94 4.59 -7.65
C GLY A 54 -18.71 5.31 -6.30
N LEU A 55 -18.30 4.60 -5.24
CA LEU A 55 -18.08 5.21 -3.92
C LEU A 55 -16.98 6.28 -3.96
N PHE A 56 -15.87 5.99 -4.62
CA PHE A 56 -14.75 6.93 -4.68
C PHE A 56 -15.05 8.15 -5.54
N GLU A 57 -15.81 7.97 -6.64
CA GLU A 57 -16.33 9.06 -7.48
C GLU A 57 -17.27 9.98 -6.70
N GLU A 58 -18.16 9.39 -5.89
CA GLU A 58 -19.06 10.17 -5.03
C GLU A 58 -18.30 10.96 -3.98
N VAL A 59 -17.27 10.37 -3.35
CA VAL A 59 -16.40 11.07 -2.40
C VAL A 59 -15.73 12.26 -3.07
N VAL A 60 -15.11 12.07 -4.24
CA VAL A 60 -14.45 13.16 -4.98
C VAL A 60 -15.45 14.23 -5.41
N SER A 61 -16.64 13.85 -5.86
CA SER A 61 -17.73 14.80 -6.19
C SER A 61 -18.12 15.66 -4.99
N LYS A 62 -18.19 15.07 -3.78
CA LYS A 62 -18.45 15.83 -2.54
C LYS A 62 -17.30 16.77 -2.21
N LEU A 63 -16.03 16.33 -2.36
CA LEU A 63 -14.86 17.20 -2.17
C LEU A 63 -14.91 18.41 -3.12
N GLU A 64 -15.28 18.21 -4.40
CA GLU A 64 -15.44 19.30 -5.37
C GLU A 64 -16.55 20.29 -4.98
N LYS A 65 -17.65 19.81 -4.35
CA LYS A 65 -18.74 20.65 -3.88
C LYS A 65 -18.39 21.49 -2.66
N VAL A 66 -17.58 20.92 -1.73
CA VAL A 66 -17.11 21.61 -0.51
C VAL A 66 -16.02 22.63 -0.83
N ALA A 67 -15.23 22.41 -1.88
CA ALA A 67 -14.15 23.30 -2.26
C ALA A 67 -14.68 24.71 -2.63
N PRO A 68 -13.99 25.79 -2.19
CA PRO A 68 -14.38 27.16 -2.48
C PRO A 68 -14.54 27.42 -3.99
N ARG A 69 -15.47 28.31 -4.36
CA ARG A 69 -15.67 28.71 -5.76
C ARG A 69 -14.62 29.72 -6.25
N HIS A 70 -13.83 30.29 -5.35
CA HIS A 70 -12.80 31.27 -5.68
C HIS A 70 -11.67 30.64 -6.49
N ARG A 71 -11.40 31.14 -7.70
CA ARG A 71 -10.49 30.52 -8.69
C ARG A 71 -9.06 30.28 -8.18
N ALA A 72 -8.51 31.18 -7.35
CA ALA A 72 -7.15 31.04 -6.86
C ALA A 72 -7.00 30.05 -5.68
N VAL A 73 -8.06 29.89 -4.88
CA VAL A 73 -8.04 29.05 -3.66
C VAL A 73 -8.48 27.62 -3.96
N ARG A 74 -9.41 27.44 -4.90
CA ARG A 74 -10.01 26.15 -5.25
C ARG A 74 -8.98 25.05 -5.58
N PRO A 75 -7.99 25.28 -6.45
CA PRO A 75 -7.00 24.23 -6.78
C PRO A 75 -6.19 23.77 -5.56
N VAL A 76 -5.82 24.71 -4.69
CA VAL A 76 -5.05 24.42 -3.47
C VAL A 76 -5.89 23.59 -2.49
N VAL A 77 -7.14 23.98 -2.24
CA VAL A 77 -8.02 23.24 -1.34
C VAL A 77 -8.32 21.85 -1.89
N LEU A 78 -8.58 21.72 -3.18
CA LEU A 78 -8.80 20.42 -3.82
C LEU A 78 -7.55 19.52 -3.76
N TRP A 79 -6.37 20.11 -3.95
CA TRP A 79 -5.12 19.38 -3.78
C TRP A 79 -4.97 18.88 -2.34
N ILE A 80 -5.19 19.72 -1.32
CA ILE A 80 -5.14 19.31 0.08
C ILE A 80 -6.13 18.18 0.38
N LEU A 81 -7.38 18.32 -0.06
CA LEU A 81 -8.42 17.31 0.16
C LEU A 81 -8.08 15.98 -0.54
N LEU A 82 -7.49 16.05 -1.73
CA LEU A 82 -7.02 14.86 -2.46
C LEU A 82 -5.86 14.17 -1.73
N ILE A 83 -4.90 14.93 -1.19
CA ILE A 83 -3.78 14.40 -0.39
C ILE A 83 -4.29 13.71 0.88
N ILE A 84 -5.22 14.36 1.59
CA ILE A 84 -5.86 13.76 2.78
C ILE A 84 -6.56 12.45 2.38
N LEU A 85 -7.33 12.46 1.30
CA LEU A 85 -8.01 11.27 0.81
C LEU A 85 -7.01 10.15 0.45
N ALA A 86 -5.91 10.49 -0.24
CA ALA A 86 -4.88 9.52 -0.59
C ALA A 86 -4.22 8.91 0.66
N VAL A 87 -3.90 9.71 1.68
CA VAL A 87 -3.35 9.23 2.96
C VAL A 87 -4.36 8.31 3.66
N VAL A 88 -5.62 8.73 3.79
CA VAL A 88 -6.67 7.92 4.44
C VAL A 88 -6.88 6.59 3.72
N VAL A 89 -6.97 6.60 2.40
CA VAL A 89 -7.12 5.36 1.60
C VAL A 89 -5.89 4.48 1.74
N THR A 90 -4.68 5.02 1.74
CA THR A 90 -3.45 4.24 1.95
C THR A 90 -3.44 3.57 3.32
N VAL A 91 -3.69 4.33 4.36
CA VAL A 91 -3.60 3.86 5.75
C VAL A 91 -4.65 2.78 6.06
N PHE A 92 -5.89 2.94 5.58
CA PHE A 92 -7.01 2.08 5.99
C PHE A 92 -7.41 1.03 4.94
N LEU A 93 -7.14 1.25 3.68
CA LEU A 93 -7.57 0.31 2.63
C LEU A 93 -6.41 -0.39 1.93
N SER A 94 -5.38 0.24 1.54
CA SER A 94 -4.04 -0.25 1.12
C SER A 94 -3.32 0.68 0.15
N LEU A 95 -2.01 0.48 0.00
CA LEU A 95 -1.20 1.18 -1.02
C LEU A 95 -1.67 0.87 -2.45
N ASP A 96 -2.07 -0.36 -2.74
CA ASP A 96 -2.52 -0.76 -4.08
C ASP A 96 -3.85 -0.08 -4.45
N THR A 97 -4.78 0.02 -3.49
CA THR A 97 -6.03 0.76 -3.65
C THR A 97 -5.76 2.22 -3.98
N THR A 98 -4.84 2.86 -3.25
CA THR A 98 -4.44 4.25 -3.51
C THR A 98 -3.84 4.39 -4.90
N ALA A 99 -2.91 3.52 -5.27
CA ALA A 99 -2.27 3.54 -6.58
C ALA A 99 -3.26 3.43 -7.74
N VAL A 100 -4.27 2.58 -7.62
CA VAL A 100 -5.26 2.36 -8.69
C VAL A 100 -6.38 3.38 -8.62
N MET A 101 -7.12 3.43 -7.51
CA MET A 101 -8.37 4.20 -7.42
C MET A 101 -8.11 5.70 -7.33
N ILE A 102 -7.17 6.11 -6.49
CA ILE A 102 -6.89 7.55 -6.33
C ILE A 102 -6.25 8.11 -7.60
N THR A 103 -5.38 7.37 -8.30
CA THR A 103 -4.82 7.82 -9.59
C THR A 103 -5.92 8.04 -10.63
N ALA A 104 -6.84 7.09 -10.76
CA ALA A 104 -7.95 7.18 -11.72
C ALA A 104 -8.84 8.40 -11.49
N LEU A 105 -9.01 8.84 -10.24
CA LEU A 105 -9.81 10.00 -9.85
C LEU A 105 -9.01 11.31 -9.86
N ALA A 106 -7.76 11.26 -9.43
CA ALA A 106 -6.90 12.41 -9.24
C ALA A 106 -6.53 13.09 -10.58
N VAL A 107 -6.26 12.30 -11.63
CA VAL A 107 -5.89 12.85 -12.94
C VAL A 107 -7.02 13.66 -13.58
N PRO A 108 -8.28 13.16 -13.69
CA PRO A 108 -9.39 13.97 -14.19
C PRO A 108 -9.69 15.19 -13.30
N LEU A 109 -9.63 15.03 -11.97
CA LEU A 109 -9.83 16.12 -11.03
C LEU A 109 -8.79 17.25 -11.24
N ALA A 110 -7.52 16.88 -11.36
CA ALA A 110 -6.42 17.81 -11.59
C ALA A 110 -6.59 18.58 -12.89
N ARG A 111 -6.91 17.89 -13.99
CA ARG A 111 -7.15 18.52 -15.31
C ARG A 111 -8.30 19.53 -15.27
N ARG A 112 -9.44 19.17 -14.65
CA ARG A 112 -10.61 20.06 -14.55
C ARG A 112 -10.36 21.30 -13.70
N ASN A 113 -9.51 21.19 -12.70
CA ASN A 113 -9.27 22.25 -11.73
C ASN A 113 -7.91 22.96 -11.90
N LYS A 114 -7.22 22.75 -13.03
CA LYS A 114 -5.92 23.37 -13.35
C LYS A 114 -4.84 23.08 -12.28
N ILE A 115 -4.87 21.91 -11.67
CA ILE A 115 -3.83 21.42 -10.78
C ILE A 115 -2.78 20.70 -11.64
N PRO A 116 -1.46 20.86 -11.41
CA PRO A 116 -0.42 20.17 -12.18
C PRO A 116 -0.58 18.65 -12.11
N VAL A 117 -0.92 18.01 -13.23
CA VAL A 117 -1.22 16.57 -13.29
C VAL A 117 -0.04 15.73 -12.87
N ILE A 118 1.19 16.08 -13.30
CA ILE A 118 2.41 15.35 -12.94
C ILE A 118 2.68 15.46 -11.43
N GLY A 119 2.48 16.65 -10.83
CA GLY A 119 2.61 16.84 -9.39
C GLY A 119 1.66 15.95 -8.59
N VAL A 120 0.39 15.89 -9.02
CA VAL A 120 -0.62 15.02 -8.41
C VAL A 120 -0.29 13.54 -8.62
N ALA A 121 0.18 13.15 -9.81
CA ALA A 121 0.54 11.77 -10.11
C ALA A 121 1.66 11.27 -9.17
N PHE A 122 2.74 12.05 -9.00
CA PHE A 122 3.80 11.71 -8.04
C PHE A 122 3.31 11.72 -6.60
N ALA A 123 2.43 12.66 -6.22
CA ALA A 123 1.85 12.68 -4.89
C ALA A 123 1.16 11.34 -4.55
N VAL A 124 0.35 10.80 -5.47
CA VAL A 124 -0.37 9.54 -5.24
C VAL A 124 0.59 8.37 -5.03
N VAL A 125 1.60 8.18 -5.90
CA VAL A 125 2.50 7.02 -5.77
C VAL A 125 3.44 7.12 -4.57
N TRP A 126 3.90 8.33 -4.23
CA TRP A 126 4.73 8.54 -3.04
C TRP A 126 3.92 8.32 -1.77
N ILE A 127 2.69 8.85 -1.67
CA ILE A 127 1.81 8.61 -0.54
C ILE A 127 1.48 7.11 -0.42
N ALA A 128 1.13 6.44 -1.52
CA ALA A 128 0.83 5.02 -1.52
C ALA A 128 1.95 4.18 -0.88
N ASN A 129 3.20 4.43 -1.23
CA ASN A 129 4.33 3.70 -0.66
C ASN A 129 4.70 4.19 0.74
N ILE A 130 4.94 5.51 0.91
CA ILE A 130 5.53 6.08 2.13
C ILE A 130 4.53 6.13 3.29
N ALA A 131 3.25 6.43 3.02
CA ALA A 131 2.22 6.50 4.06
C ALA A 131 1.61 5.14 4.42
N SER A 132 2.18 4.02 3.96
CA SER A 132 1.64 2.69 4.21
C SER A 132 2.12 2.04 5.51
N LEU A 133 2.91 2.73 6.35
CA LEU A 133 3.45 2.17 7.58
C LEU A 133 2.47 2.15 8.79
N PRO A 134 1.51 3.10 8.96
CA PRO A 134 0.80 3.28 10.23
C PRO A 134 0.02 2.05 10.71
N LEU A 135 -0.70 1.38 9.82
CA LEU A 135 -1.53 0.21 10.17
C LEU A 135 -1.04 -1.05 9.46
N PRO A 136 -1.19 -2.22 10.10
CA PRO A 136 -0.84 -3.49 9.45
C PRO A 136 -1.56 -3.70 8.12
N VAL A 137 -2.81 -3.28 8.03
CA VAL A 137 -3.69 -3.45 6.87
C VAL A 137 -3.29 -2.62 5.65
N SER A 138 -2.45 -1.60 5.82
CA SER A 138 -2.06 -0.70 4.74
C SER A 138 -1.07 -1.30 3.75
N ASN A 139 -0.32 -2.34 4.17
CA ASN A 139 0.65 -3.03 3.32
C ASN A 139 0.77 -4.51 3.73
N LEU A 140 0.93 -5.38 2.74
CA LEU A 140 1.07 -6.82 2.99
C LEU A 140 2.34 -7.17 3.81
N THR A 141 3.44 -6.42 3.64
CA THR A 141 4.64 -6.57 4.46
C THR A 141 4.40 -6.28 5.93
N ASN A 142 3.54 -5.30 6.25
CA ASN A 142 3.15 -5.00 7.63
C ASN A 142 2.34 -6.14 8.25
N LEU A 143 1.44 -6.76 7.46
CA LEU A 143 0.66 -7.93 7.90
C LEU A 143 1.56 -9.14 8.15
N LEU A 144 2.57 -9.33 7.30
CA LEU A 144 3.58 -10.38 7.50
C LEU A 144 4.39 -10.13 8.79
N ALA A 145 4.77 -8.87 9.05
CA ALA A 145 5.43 -8.49 10.30
C ALA A 145 4.52 -8.70 11.52
N LEU A 146 3.25 -8.29 11.44
CA LEU A 146 2.29 -8.51 12.52
C LEU A 146 2.05 -10.00 12.81
N GLY A 147 2.15 -10.86 11.80
CA GLY A 147 2.04 -12.32 11.94
C GLY A 147 3.29 -12.99 12.50
N SER A 148 4.34 -12.25 12.86
CA SER A 148 5.51 -12.77 13.55
C SER A 148 5.32 -12.73 15.08
N ASP A 149 6.19 -13.41 15.82
CA ASP A 149 6.17 -13.41 17.28
C ASP A 149 6.62 -12.07 17.91
N ALA A 150 7.05 -11.10 17.09
CA ALA A 150 7.50 -9.79 17.56
C ALA A 150 6.37 -8.90 18.07
N PHE A 151 5.13 -9.15 17.66
CA PHE A 151 3.97 -8.33 18.03
C PHE A 151 2.82 -9.18 18.56
N SER A 152 2.28 -8.81 19.71
CA SER A 152 1.10 -9.45 20.28
C SER A 152 -0.22 -9.05 19.59
N GLY A 153 -0.19 -8.02 18.72
CA GLY A 153 -1.36 -7.57 17.97
C GLY A 153 -1.23 -6.14 17.41
N THR A 154 -2.32 -5.67 16.78
CA THR A 154 -2.37 -4.37 16.10
C THR A 154 -2.02 -3.20 17.01
N VAL A 155 -2.42 -3.22 18.28
CA VAL A 155 -2.18 -2.13 19.22
C VAL A 155 -0.69 -1.99 19.54
N GLU A 156 0.00 -3.12 19.76
CA GLU A 156 1.44 -3.11 19.98
C GLU A 156 2.19 -2.67 18.72
N TYR A 157 1.86 -3.20 17.56
CA TYR A 157 2.41 -2.72 16.29
C TYR A 157 2.29 -1.21 16.17
N LEU A 158 1.08 -0.66 16.40
CA LEU A 158 0.82 0.77 16.30
C LEU A 158 1.66 1.57 17.31
N SER A 159 1.91 1.06 18.52
CA SER A 159 2.71 1.74 19.54
C SER A 159 4.15 2.02 19.07
N TYR A 160 4.72 1.15 18.26
CA TYR A 160 6.05 1.35 17.66
C TYR A 160 6.00 2.09 16.32
N ALA A 161 4.95 1.89 15.52
CA ALA A 161 4.86 2.42 14.15
C ALA A 161 4.40 3.89 14.08
N TRP A 162 3.59 4.40 15.02
CA TRP A 162 2.90 5.68 14.87
C TRP A 162 3.83 6.89 14.72
N LYS A 163 4.93 6.96 15.51
CA LYS A 163 5.89 8.08 15.44
C LYS A 163 6.61 8.12 14.09
N PRO A 164 7.32 7.04 13.69
CA PRO A 164 8.00 7.02 12.39
C PRO A 164 7.02 7.18 11.22
N ALA A 165 5.82 6.60 11.30
CA ALA A 165 4.79 6.76 10.28
C ALA A 165 4.31 8.22 10.14
N LEU A 166 4.08 8.90 11.25
CA LEU A 166 3.69 10.33 11.25
C LEU A 166 4.76 11.18 10.56
N ILE A 167 6.02 10.97 10.89
CA ILE A 167 7.14 11.70 10.25
C ILE A 167 7.21 11.38 8.76
N ALA A 168 7.10 10.11 8.36
CA ALA A 168 7.08 9.71 6.96
C ALA A 168 5.94 10.39 6.19
N ILE A 169 4.73 10.43 6.77
CA ILE A 169 3.56 11.09 6.18
C ILE A 169 3.80 12.61 6.06
N LEU A 170 4.34 13.27 7.07
CA LEU A 170 4.64 14.70 7.01
C LEU A 170 5.69 15.03 5.94
N ILE A 171 6.74 14.21 5.83
CA ILE A 171 7.78 14.36 4.80
C ILE A 171 7.16 14.20 3.40
N VAL A 172 6.35 13.17 3.17
CA VAL A 172 5.76 12.95 1.85
C VAL A 172 4.75 14.04 1.48
N ILE A 173 3.98 14.56 2.43
CA ILE A 173 3.08 15.70 2.20
C ILE A 173 3.91 16.94 1.82
N ALA A 174 4.98 17.23 2.54
CA ALA A 174 5.87 18.35 2.22
C ALA A 174 6.53 18.18 0.84
N ALA A 175 7.08 17.01 0.55
CA ALA A 175 7.72 16.71 -0.74
C ALA A 175 6.73 16.85 -1.91
N THR A 176 5.51 16.32 -1.76
CA THR A 176 4.47 16.43 -2.78
C THR A 176 3.99 17.86 -2.98
N ALA A 177 3.89 18.66 -1.90
CA ALA A 177 3.56 20.07 -1.97
C ALA A 177 4.64 20.85 -2.75
N ILE A 178 5.91 20.70 -2.36
CA ILE A 178 7.05 21.34 -3.02
C ILE A 178 7.08 20.96 -4.51
N PHE A 179 6.95 19.68 -4.82
CA PHE A 179 6.99 19.21 -6.19
C PHE A 179 5.81 19.72 -7.03
N THR A 180 4.60 19.73 -6.47
CA THR A 180 3.40 20.25 -7.17
C THR A 180 3.51 21.75 -7.42
N LEU A 181 4.02 22.52 -6.45
CA LEU A 181 4.28 23.96 -6.61
C LEU A 181 5.36 24.23 -7.67
N TYR A 182 6.41 23.42 -7.70
CA TYR A 182 7.43 23.50 -8.76
C TYR A 182 6.81 23.25 -10.13
N GLN A 183 6.02 22.19 -10.28
CA GLN A 183 5.32 21.87 -11.53
C GLN A 183 4.33 22.98 -11.95
N ALA A 184 3.66 23.64 -11.00
CA ALA A 184 2.75 24.73 -11.29
C ALA A 184 3.51 25.95 -11.91
N LYS A 185 4.75 26.20 -11.50
CA LYS A 185 5.59 27.27 -12.09
C LYS A 185 6.09 26.91 -13.50
N VAL A 186 6.34 25.63 -13.76
CA VAL A 186 6.84 25.15 -15.06
C VAL A 186 5.71 25.04 -16.09
N ALA A 187 4.51 24.64 -15.67
CA ALA A 187 3.35 24.37 -16.54
C ALA A 187 2.64 25.63 -17.07
N THR A 188 3.08 26.84 -16.76
CA THR A 188 2.43 28.07 -17.23
C THR A 188 2.48 28.26 -18.74
N ASN A 189 3.08 27.33 -19.52
CA ASN A 189 3.26 27.41 -20.96
C ASN A 189 2.51 26.35 -21.80
N GLU A 190 1.75 25.43 -21.20
CA GLU A 190 1.02 24.42 -21.97
C GLU A 190 -0.46 24.33 -21.55
N GLU A 191 -1.31 25.05 -22.26
CA GLU A 191 -2.77 24.87 -22.18
C GLU A 191 -3.19 23.70 -23.07
N THR A 192 -3.58 22.59 -22.46
CA THR A 192 -4.32 21.54 -23.16
C THR A 192 -5.65 21.30 -22.45
N SER A 193 -6.69 21.96 -22.95
CA SER A 193 -8.07 21.77 -22.48
C SER A 193 -8.67 20.53 -23.14
N ILE A 194 -8.71 19.42 -22.44
CA ILE A 194 -9.59 18.31 -22.78
C ILE A 194 -10.79 18.38 -21.85
N VAL A 195 -11.92 18.82 -22.40
CA VAL A 195 -13.22 18.81 -21.72
C VAL A 195 -13.70 17.36 -21.66
N MET A 196 -13.55 16.71 -20.53
CA MET A 196 -14.26 15.46 -20.25
C MET A 196 -15.64 15.80 -19.66
N ARG A 197 -16.68 15.20 -20.24
CA ARG A 197 -18.06 15.29 -19.78
C ARG A 197 -18.15 14.86 -18.32
N SER A 198 -18.81 15.69 -17.51
CA SER A 198 -19.28 15.31 -16.18
C SER A 198 -20.22 14.12 -16.31
N SER A 199 -19.95 13.05 -15.58
CA SER A 199 -20.89 11.95 -15.39
C SER A 199 -22.15 12.50 -14.71
N ASP A 200 -23.30 12.23 -15.32
CA ASP A 200 -24.61 12.62 -14.81
C ASP A 200 -24.83 12.14 -13.36
N ALA A 201 -25.59 12.96 -12.64
CA ALA A 201 -25.98 12.72 -11.25
C ALA A 201 -26.47 11.29 -11.05
N GLN A 202 -25.66 10.51 -10.36
CA GLN A 202 -25.94 9.12 -10.04
C GLN A 202 -27.18 9.07 -9.13
N ARG A 203 -28.28 8.46 -9.61
CA ARG A 203 -29.47 8.18 -8.80
C ARG A 203 -29.04 7.49 -7.51
N ARG A 204 -29.66 7.83 -6.37
CA ARG A 204 -29.40 7.22 -5.05
C ARG A 204 -29.39 5.70 -5.20
N ASN A 205 -28.21 5.13 -5.25
CA ASN A 205 -28.04 3.68 -5.30
C ASN A 205 -27.94 3.19 -3.86
N PRO A 206 -28.88 2.38 -3.35
CA PRO A 206 -28.85 1.89 -1.96
C PRO A 206 -27.57 1.09 -1.67
N LEU A 207 -27.00 0.43 -2.67
CA LEU A 207 -25.74 -0.31 -2.51
C LEU A 207 -24.55 0.63 -2.28
N LEU A 208 -24.53 1.82 -2.92
CA LEU A 208 -23.52 2.84 -2.65
C LEU A 208 -23.56 3.32 -1.20
N THR A 209 -24.78 3.51 -0.64
CA THR A 209 -24.93 3.89 0.76
C THR A 209 -24.44 2.77 1.69
N THR A 210 -24.76 1.51 1.40
CA THR A 210 -24.25 0.37 2.18
C THR A 210 -22.73 0.31 2.14
N CYS A 211 -22.10 0.42 0.97
CA CYS A 211 -20.65 0.45 0.83
C CYS A 211 -20.03 1.61 1.60
N ALA A 212 -20.62 2.80 1.53
CA ALA A 212 -20.14 3.98 2.25
C ALA A 212 -20.17 3.78 3.78
N VAL A 213 -21.27 3.25 4.31
CA VAL A 213 -21.40 2.97 5.74
C VAL A 213 -20.44 1.87 6.17
N VAL A 214 -20.36 0.76 5.43
CA VAL A 214 -19.46 -0.34 5.74
C VAL A 214 -18.01 0.11 5.77
N VAL A 215 -17.56 0.85 4.75
CA VAL A 215 -16.18 1.36 4.69
C VAL A 215 -15.93 2.36 5.82
N ALA A 216 -16.86 3.28 6.11
CA ALA A 216 -16.71 4.27 7.18
C ALA A 216 -16.63 3.64 8.57
N VAL A 217 -17.36 2.55 8.81
CA VAL A 217 -17.32 1.79 10.09
C VAL A 217 -16.05 0.92 10.14
N LEU A 218 -15.68 0.30 9.03
CA LEU A 218 -14.52 -0.59 8.96
C LEU A 218 -13.21 0.14 9.28
N MET A 219 -13.02 1.38 8.80
CA MET A 219 -11.79 2.15 9.01
C MET A 219 -11.38 2.24 10.49
N PRO A 220 -12.19 2.74 11.43
CA PRO A 220 -11.80 2.79 12.83
C PRO A 220 -11.66 1.39 13.47
N VAL A 221 -12.43 0.41 13.00
CA VAL A 221 -12.33 -0.96 13.52
C VAL A 221 -10.98 -1.59 13.16
N LEU A 222 -10.41 -1.30 12.01
CA LEU A 222 -9.08 -1.79 11.60
C LEU A 222 -7.92 -1.23 12.45
N ALA A 223 -8.13 -0.13 13.16
CA ALA A 223 -7.18 0.43 14.13
C ALA A 223 -7.43 -0.06 15.57
N SER A 224 -8.44 -0.91 15.80
CA SER A 224 -8.82 -1.43 17.10
C SER A 224 -8.15 -2.80 17.39
N PRO A 225 -8.28 -3.36 18.62
CA PRO A 225 -7.79 -4.70 18.95
C PRO A 225 -8.53 -5.84 18.23
N ILE A 226 -9.64 -5.55 17.54
CA ILE A 226 -10.42 -6.58 16.82
C ILE A 226 -9.58 -7.16 15.70
N PRO A 227 -9.52 -8.50 15.54
CA PRO A 227 -8.78 -9.12 14.46
C PRO A 227 -9.18 -8.59 13.08
N TYR A 228 -8.20 -8.08 12.32
CA TYR A 228 -8.42 -7.44 11.02
C TYR A 228 -9.09 -8.37 10.00
N TRP A 229 -8.75 -9.67 10.01
CA TRP A 229 -9.37 -10.67 9.13
C TRP A 229 -10.85 -10.91 9.45
N LEU A 230 -11.25 -10.84 10.74
CA LEU A 230 -12.64 -11.04 11.15
C LEU A 230 -13.51 -9.83 10.75
N SER A 231 -13.04 -8.62 11.08
CA SER A 231 -13.77 -7.38 10.78
C SER A 231 -13.97 -7.17 9.28
N THR A 232 -12.95 -7.44 8.47
CA THR A 232 -13.05 -7.34 7.00
C THR A 232 -13.93 -8.45 6.41
N SER A 233 -13.90 -9.67 6.96
CA SER A 233 -14.78 -10.75 6.53
C SER A 233 -16.26 -10.40 6.76
N ILE A 234 -16.60 -9.85 7.93
CA ILE A 234 -17.95 -9.37 8.20
C ILE A 234 -18.35 -8.27 7.23
N ALA A 235 -17.47 -7.29 6.99
CA ALA A 235 -17.71 -6.22 6.03
C ALA A 235 -17.94 -6.74 4.61
N ALA A 236 -17.12 -7.68 4.15
CA ALA A 236 -17.27 -8.33 2.85
C ALA A 236 -18.59 -9.09 2.73
N LEU A 237 -18.98 -9.85 3.76
CA LEU A 237 -20.25 -10.58 3.78
C LEU A 237 -21.46 -9.63 3.71
N ILE A 238 -21.44 -8.50 4.43
CA ILE A 238 -22.51 -7.48 4.37
C ILE A 238 -22.63 -6.91 2.95
N ILE A 239 -21.52 -6.58 2.31
CA ILE A 239 -21.51 -6.04 0.94
C ILE A 239 -22.01 -7.11 -0.05
N LEU A 240 -21.50 -8.35 0.02
CA LEU A 240 -21.94 -9.45 -0.86
C LEU A 240 -23.42 -9.74 -0.70
N ALA A 241 -23.94 -9.81 0.53
CA ALA A 241 -25.36 -10.01 0.81
C ALA A 241 -26.20 -8.86 0.23
N SER A 242 -25.69 -7.63 0.25
CA SER A 242 -26.37 -6.46 -0.34
C SER A 242 -26.36 -6.47 -1.88
N CYS A 243 -25.34 -7.10 -2.50
CA CYS A 243 -25.25 -7.26 -3.96
C CYS A 243 -26.18 -8.36 -4.50
N THR A 244 -26.30 -9.47 -3.78
CA THR A 244 -26.91 -10.71 -4.27
C THR A 244 -28.33 -10.56 -4.85
N PRO A 245 -29.23 -9.72 -4.30
CA PRO A 245 -30.59 -9.59 -4.87
C PRO A 245 -30.64 -8.77 -6.15
N ARG A 246 -29.70 -7.84 -6.39
CA ARG A 246 -29.85 -6.77 -7.39
C ARG A 246 -28.71 -6.64 -8.39
N ARG A 247 -27.50 -7.02 -8.02
CA ARG A 247 -26.27 -6.75 -8.79
C ARG A 247 -25.28 -7.92 -8.70
N LYS A 248 -25.72 -9.11 -9.14
CA LYS A 248 -24.85 -10.30 -9.22
C LYS A 248 -23.67 -10.12 -10.18
N ASP A 249 -23.81 -9.21 -11.13
CA ASP A 249 -22.77 -8.79 -12.09
C ASP A 249 -21.51 -8.23 -11.43
N LEU A 250 -21.63 -7.69 -10.20
CA LEU A 250 -20.49 -7.16 -9.42
C LEU A 250 -19.66 -8.25 -8.74
N ILE A 251 -20.15 -9.49 -8.68
CA ILE A 251 -19.48 -10.59 -8.00
C ILE A 251 -18.73 -11.43 -9.03
N SER A 252 -17.41 -11.25 -9.07
CA SER A 252 -16.52 -12.04 -9.94
C SER A 252 -15.28 -12.52 -9.18
N VAL A 253 -14.64 -13.55 -9.71
CA VAL A 253 -13.39 -14.09 -9.16
C VAL A 253 -12.27 -13.07 -9.28
N ASP A 254 -12.36 -12.13 -10.22
CA ASP A 254 -11.37 -11.07 -10.46
C ASP A 254 -11.36 -9.98 -9.37
N LEU A 255 -12.34 -9.99 -8.46
CA LEU A 255 -12.31 -9.11 -7.27
C LEU A 255 -11.10 -9.38 -6.37
N VAL A 256 -10.56 -10.61 -6.41
CA VAL A 256 -9.48 -11.06 -5.53
C VAL A 256 -8.14 -11.04 -6.27
N PRO A 257 -7.05 -10.52 -5.68
CA PRO A 257 -5.73 -10.46 -6.30
C PRO A 257 -4.98 -11.80 -6.19
N TRP A 258 -5.47 -12.83 -6.89
CA TRP A 258 -4.93 -14.20 -6.83
C TRP A 258 -3.43 -14.28 -7.12
N ASN A 259 -2.94 -13.45 -8.04
CA ASN A 259 -1.51 -13.41 -8.38
C ASN A 259 -0.64 -12.99 -7.19
N SER A 260 -1.10 -12.01 -6.41
CA SER A 260 -0.38 -11.54 -5.22
C SER A 260 -0.38 -12.61 -4.12
N LEU A 261 -1.52 -13.27 -3.89
CA LEU A 261 -1.63 -14.36 -2.91
C LEU A 261 -0.71 -15.53 -3.26
N LEU A 262 -0.69 -15.95 -4.52
CA LEU A 262 0.20 -17.01 -5.01
C LEU A 262 1.67 -16.63 -4.89
N LEU A 263 2.00 -15.38 -5.22
CA LEU A 263 3.39 -14.89 -5.09
C LEU A 263 3.86 -14.93 -3.64
N VAL A 264 3.02 -14.44 -2.72
CA VAL A 264 3.34 -14.47 -1.27
C VAL A 264 3.50 -15.90 -0.79
N THR A 265 2.59 -16.81 -1.14
CA THR A 265 2.71 -18.24 -0.78
C THR A 265 4.05 -18.81 -1.24
N ALA A 266 4.39 -18.61 -2.51
CA ALA A 266 5.62 -19.15 -3.10
C ALA A 266 6.88 -18.62 -2.41
N ILE A 267 6.95 -17.29 -2.20
CA ILE A 267 8.12 -16.67 -1.58
C ILE A 267 8.23 -17.04 -0.09
N SER A 268 7.10 -17.08 0.63
CA SER A 268 7.09 -17.49 2.05
C SER A 268 7.52 -18.95 2.22
N THR A 269 7.15 -19.84 1.30
CA THR A 269 7.61 -21.23 1.31
C THR A 269 9.11 -21.32 1.08
N VAL A 270 9.66 -20.54 0.13
CA VAL A 270 11.11 -20.47 -0.10
C VAL A 270 11.84 -19.87 1.11
N ALA A 271 11.30 -18.84 1.76
CA ALA A 271 11.87 -18.26 2.97
C ALA A 271 11.88 -19.25 4.13
N ALA A 272 10.79 -20.01 4.33
CA ALA A 272 10.73 -21.07 5.33
C ALA A 272 11.79 -22.14 5.09
N LEU A 273 12.03 -22.52 3.83
CA LEU A 273 13.09 -23.48 3.46
C LEU A 273 14.48 -22.94 3.81
N ILE A 274 14.76 -21.66 3.52
CA ILE A 274 16.05 -21.03 3.88
C ILE A 274 16.27 -21.07 5.40
N HIS A 275 15.20 -20.85 6.16
CA HIS A 275 15.24 -20.97 7.62
C HIS A 275 15.63 -22.38 8.10
N THR A 276 15.08 -23.44 7.51
CA THR A 276 15.37 -24.83 7.91
C THR A 276 16.78 -25.29 7.53
N THR A 277 17.39 -24.65 6.50
CA THR A 277 18.77 -25.01 6.06
C THR A 277 19.89 -24.42 6.93
N GLY A 278 19.57 -23.64 7.95
CA GLY A 278 20.54 -23.01 8.84
C GLY A 278 21.33 -21.83 8.26
N VAL A 279 21.08 -21.49 6.98
CA VAL A 279 21.68 -20.30 6.34
C VAL A 279 21.29 -19.02 7.09
N ALA A 280 20.09 -18.98 7.67
CA ALA A 280 19.63 -17.89 8.51
C ALA A 280 20.52 -17.73 9.77
N GLY A 281 21.02 -18.80 10.38
CA GLY A 281 21.89 -18.76 11.56
C GLY A 281 23.23 -18.05 11.29
N TRP A 282 23.74 -18.12 10.07
CA TRP A 282 24.94 -17.37 9.68
C TRP A 282 24.68 -15.85 9.59
N LEU A 283 23.46 -15.45 9.21
CA LEU A 283 23.05 -14.06 9.12
C LEU A 283 22.64 -13.46 10.48
N THR A 284 22.03 -14.24 11.39
CA THR A 284 21.55 -13.78 12.71
C THR A 284 22.68 -13.43 13.69
N GLY A 285 23.91 -13.91 13.47
CA GLY A 285 25.08 -13.53 14.27
C GLY A 285 25.48 -12.04 14.15
N MET A 286 24.79 -11.27 13.32
CA MET A 286 25.07 -9.85 13.07
C MET A 286 24.18 -8.87 13.87
N THR A 287 23.18 -9.35 14.61
CA THR A 287 22.27 -8.50 15.39
C THR A 287 22.52 -8.60 16.89
N SER A 288 22.77 -7.47 17.55
CA SER A 288 23.01 -7.39 18.99
C SER A 288 21.70 -7.42 19.78
N ALA A 289 21.70 -8.09 20.93
CA ALA A 289 20.59 -8.11 21.90
C ALA A 289 20.46 -6.83 22.74
N SER A 290 21.24 -5.79 22.44
CA SER A 290 21.21 -4.49 23.14
C SER A 290 20.08 -3.59 22.62
N PRO A 291 19.65 -2.56 23.37
CA PRO A 291 18.71 -1.55 22.84
C PRO A 291 19.23 -1.01 21.51
N ALA A 292 18.40 -1.11 20.46
CA ALA A 292 18.81 -0.82 19.10
C ALA A 292 19.26 0.64 18.96
N SER A 293 20.51 0.83 18.54
CA SER A 293 21.04 2.16 18.25
C SER A 293 20.45 2.71 16.94
N TYR A 294 20.48 4.02 16.75
CA TYR A 294 20.10 4.64 15.48
C TYR A 294 20.83 4.02 14.28
N ILE A 295 22.13 3.79 14.41
CA ILE A 295 22.95 3.24 13.32
C ILE A 295 22.49 1.81 12.96
N GLU A 296 22.17 1.00 13.95
CA GLU A 296 21.66 -0.36 13.73
C GLU A 296 20.31 -0.33 13.01
N LEU A 297 19.32 0.44 13.52
CA LEU A 297 18.02 0.57 12.89
C LEU A 297 18.10 1.19 11.48
N ALA A 298 18.96 2.19 11.29
CA ALA A 298 19.19 2.82 9.99
C ALA A 298 19.84 1.84 8.99
N SER A 299 20.73 0.96 9.47
CA SER A 299 21.35 -0.08 8.65
C SER A 299 20.33 -1.12 8.21
N ILE A 300 19.44 -1.56 9.12
CA ILE A 300 18.33 -2.48 8.81
C ILE A 300 17.38 -1.85 7.78
N ALA A 301 16.97 -0.59 8.02
CA ALA A 301 16.10 0.13 7.08
C ALA A 301 16.77 0.37 5.72
N GLY A 302 18.06 0.71 5.72
CA GLY A 302 18.85 0.87 4.49
C GLY A 302 18.96 -0.44 3.71
N ALA A 303 19.28 -1.55 4.37
CA ALA A 303 19.32 -2.87 3.76
C ALA A 303 17.95 -3.27 3.17
N GLY A 304 16.85 -3.02 3.92
CA GLY A 304 15.49 -3.22 3.44
C GLY A 304 15.19 -2.40 2.19
N GLY A 305 15.58 -1.13 2.19
CA GLY A 305 15.39 -0.24 1.05
C GLY A 305 16.16 -0.67 -0.20
N VAL A 306 17.42 -1.07 -0.05
CA VAL A 306 18.23 -1.60 -1.15
C VAL A 306 17.63 -2.89 -1.69
N ALA A 307 17.32 -3.85 -0.81
CA ALA A 307 16.74 -5.14 -1.21
C ALA A 307 15.41 -4.96 -1.93
N ALA A 308 14.52 -4.08 -1.43
CA ALA A 308 13.23 -3.82 -2.08
C ALA A 308 13.38 -3.24 -3.49
N ASN A 309 14.36 -2.36 -3.70
CA ASN A 309 14.64 -1.82 -5.03
C ASN A 309 15.34 -2.80 -5.97
N LEU A 310 15.95 -3.86 -5.46
CA LEU A 310 16.53 -4.95 -6.27
C LEU A 310 15.49 -6.01 -6.64
N MET A 311 14.62 -6.43 -5.71
CA MET A 311 13.77 -7.61 -5.89
C MET A 311 12.27 -7.43 -5.66
N ASN A 312 11.79 -6.25 -5.29
CA ASN A 312 10.43 -5.94 -4.82
C ASN A 312 10.31 -6.01 -3.27
N ASN A 313 9.35 -5.23 -2.70
CA ASN A 313 9.19 -5.07 -1.26
C ASN A 313 8.83 -6.37 -0.51
N ILE A 314 7.94 -7.21 -1.05
CA ILE A 314 7.53 -8.45 -0.39
C ILE A 314 8.67 -9.47 -0.31
N PRO A 315 9.35 -9.83 -1.42
CA PRO A 315 10.54 -10.67 -1.37
C PRO A 315 11.64 -10.13 -0.45
N ALA A 316 11.88 -8.80 -0.50
CA ALA A 316 12.91 -8.17 0.32
C ALA A 316 12.60 -8.29 1.81
N PHE A 317 11.34 -8.07 2.21
CA PHE A 317 10.90 -8.27 3.59
C PHE A 317 11.16 -9.71 4.06
N LEU A 318 10.63 -10.70 3.32
CA LEU A 318 10.74 -12.11 3.68
C LEU A 318 12.20 -12.62 3.70
N PHE A 319 13.06 -12.06 2.82
CA PHE A 319 14.48 -12.40 2.79
C PHE A 319 15.23 -11.84 4.00
N LEU A 320 14.89 -10.62 4.46
CA LEU A 320 15.56 -9.94 5.57
C LEU A 320 14.90 -10.17 6.93
N GLU A 321 13.67 -10.68 6.96
CA GLU A 321 12.93 -10.96 8.19
C GLU A 321 13.72 -11.79 9.21
N PRO A 322 14.50 -12.83 8.81
CA PRO A 322 15.31 -13.61 9.75
C PRO A 322 16.37 -12.80 10.51
N LEU A 323 16.71 -11.60 10.03
CA LEU A 323 17.72 -10.74 10.65
C LEU A 323 17.14 -9.83 11.74
N VAL A 324 15.82 -9.81 11.92
CA VAL A 324 15.12 -8.95 12.88
C VAL A 324 14.35 -9.79 13.89
N SER A 325 14.37 -9.37 15.16
CA SER A 325 13.73 -10.12 16.24
C SER A 325 12.94 -9.24 17.21
N THR A 326 13.18 -7.93 17.22
CA THR A 326 12.50 -6.99 18.12
C THR A 326 11.46 -6.15 17.36
N PRO A 327 10.40 -5.67 18.03
CA PRO A 327 9.44 -4.76 17.40
C PRO A 327 10.09 -3.57 16.69
N ALA A 328 11.12 -2.96 17.31
CA ALA A 328 11.85 -1.84 16.72
C ALA A 328 12.58 -2.23 15.43
N SER A 329 13.28 -3.36 15.42
CA SER A 329 13.99 -3.82 14.22
C SER A 329 13.02 -4.20 13.08
N TYR A 330 11.85 -4.76 13.40
CA TYR A 330 10.79 -5.00 12.41
C TYR A 330 10.27 -3.70 11.82
N ILE A 331 9.97 -2.68 12.65
CA ILE A 331 9.51 -1.37 12.14
C ILE A 331 10.60 -0.71 11.28
N ALA A 332 11.89 -0.80 11.67
CA ALA A 332 12.98 -0.29 10.85
C ALA A 332 13.04 -1.00 9.47
N LEU A 333 12.93 -2.33 9.45
CA LEU A 333 12.85 -3.09 8.20
C LEU A 333 11.65 -2.66 7.35
N LEU A 334 10.47 -2.50 7.96
CA LEU A 334 9.26 -2.03 7.27
C LEU A 334 9.41 -0.62 6.70
N ILE A 335 10.08 0.30 7.40
CA ILE A 335 10.41 1.62 6.85
C ILE A 335 11.22 1.46 5.57
N GLY A 336 12.25 0.62 5.58
CA GLY A 336 13.08 0.37 4.41
C GLY A 336 12.31 -0.23 3.25
N VAL A 337 11.61 -1.34 3.46
CA VAL A 337 10.93 -2.07 2.38
C VAL A 337 9.65 -1.40 1.88
N ASN A 338 9.07 -0.44 2.61
CA ASN A 338 7.83 0.24 2.21
C ASN A 338 8.07 1.67 1.71
N ALA A 339 8.95 2.46 2.34
CA ALA A 339 9.16 3.86 1.96
C ALA A 339 10.21 4.02 0.84
N ALA A 340 11.26 3.18 0.79
CA ALA A 340 12.27 3.23 -0.25
C ALA A 340 11.85 2.72 -1.64
N PRO A 341 10.78 1.88 -1.83
CA PRO A 341 10.30 1.43 -3.14
C PRO A 341 9.73 2.53 -4.05
N ILE A 342 10.32 3.69 -4.02
CA ILE A 342 10.03 4.84 -4.88
C ILE A 342 11.19 5.15 -5.84
N ILE A 343 12.25 4.31 -5.82
CA ILE A 343 13.42 4.48 -6.69
C ILE A 343 13.23 3.67 -7.97
N THR A 344 13.01 2.36 -7.88
CA THR A 344 12.88 1.52 -9.08
C THR A 344 11.41 1.16 -9.37
N PRO A 345 11.04 1.02 -10.66
CA PRO A 345 9.66 0.72 -11.05
C PRO A 345 9.10 -0.58 -10.46
N TRP A 346 9.93 -1.60 -10.34
CA TRP A 346 9.56 -2.94 -9.88
C TRP A 346 9.62 -3.11 -8.36
N ALA A 347 10.12 -2.11 -7.63
CA ALA A 347 10.27 -2.19 -6.17
C ALA A 347 8.92 -2.33 -5.43
N SER A 348 7.82 -1.87 -6.03
CA SER A 348 6.47 -1.98 -5.49
C SER A 348 5.46 -2.26 -6.60
N LEU A 349 4.54 -3.19 -6.35
CA LEU A 349 3.42 -3.46 -7.27
C LEU A 349 2.55 -2.22 -7.46
N ALA A 350 2.32 -1.45 -6.40
CA ALA A 350 1.57 -0.21 -6.44
C ALA A 350 2.15 0.78 -7.46
N THR A 351 3.48 0.86 -7.59
CA THR A 351 4.14 1.71 -8.59
C THR A 351 3.81 1.29 -10.02
N LEU A 352 3.78 0.00 -10.31
CA LEU A 352 3.41 -0.52 -11.63
C LEU A 352 1.93 -0.28 -11.94
N LEU A 353 1.05 -0.50 -10.96
CA LEU A 353 -0.39 -0.26 -11.09
C LEU A 353 -0.68 1.23 -11.30
N TRP A 354 -0.04 2.11 -10.55
CA TRP A 354 -0.11 3.56 -10.73
C TRP A 354 0.30 3.98 -12.15
N HIS A 355 1.42 3.46 -12.65
CA HIS A 355 1.90 3.79 -13.99
C HIS A 355 0.93 3.31 -15.09
N ASP A 356 0.33 2.12 -14.92
CA ASP A 356 -0.71 1.62 -15.85
C ASP A 356 -1.94 2.53 -15.85
N GLN A 357 -2.41 2.97 -14.68
CA GLN A 357 -3.53 3.92 -14.57
C GLN A 357 -3.20 5.28 -15.24
N LEU A 358 -1.99 5.79 -15.08
CA LEU A 358 -1.55 7.01 -15.77
C LEU A 358 -1.57 6.84 -17.28
N ARG A 359 -1.05 5.72 -17.78
CA ARG A 359 -1.06 5.43 -19.23
C ARG A 359 -2.49 5.38 -19.79
N ARG A 360 -3.43 4.74 -19.08
CA ARG A 360 -4.86 4.71 -19.43
C ARG A 360 -5.47 6.12 -19.44
N ALA A 361 -5.00 6.99 -18.55
CA ALA A 361 -5.42 8.39 -18.50
C ALA A 361 -4.68 9.30 -19.51
N GLY A 362 -3.80 8.75 -20.36
CA GLY A 362 -3.01 9.51 -21.34
C GLY A 362 -1.95 10.41 -20.69
N VAL A 363 -1.41 9.99 -19.53
CA VAL A 363 -0.30 10.67 -18.84
C VAL A 363 0.95 9.81 -18.97
N HIS A 364 2.00 10.39 -19.52
CA HIS A 364 3.27 9.66 -19.73
C HIS A 364 4.36 10.23 -18.82
N ILE A 365 4.86 9.40 -17.93
CA ILE A 365 6.00 9.72 -17.05
C ILE A 365 7.16 8.80 -17.40
N LYS A 366 8.33 9.39 -17.67
CA LYS A 366 9.55 8.64 -17.94
C LYS A 366 10.04 7.97 -16.65
N TRP A 367 10.41 6.70 -16.72
CA TRP A 367 10.97 5.99 -15.58
C TRP A 367 12.24 6.64 -15.02
N SER A 368 13.07 7.25 -15.88
CA SER A 368 14.24 8.01 -15.42
C SER A 368 13.87 9.16 -14.48
N THR A 369 12.80 9.89 -14.79
CA THR A 369 12.31 10.97 -13.92
C THR A 369 11.82 10.41 -12.58
N PHE A 370 11.08 9.29 -12.60
CA PHE A 370 10.64 8.59 -11.39
C PHE A 370 11.84 8.19 -10.52
N MET A 371 12.84 7.53 -11.12
CA MET A 371 14.04 7.04 -10.42
C MET A 371 14.87 8.17 -9.82
N ILE A 372 15.11 9.26 -10.55
CA ILE A 372 15.90 10.40 -10.05
C ILE A 372 15.23 11.04 -8.85
N LEU A 373 13.92 11.32 -8.94
CA LEU A 373 13.17 11.91 -7.83
C LEU A 373 13.08 10.93 -6.64
N GLY A 374 12.94 9.65 -6.91
CA GLY A 374 12.97 8.60 -5.88
C GLY A 374 14.32 8.53 -5.15
N CYS A 375 15.45 8.59 -5.88
CA CYS A 375 16.78 8.61 -5.28
C CYS A 375 17.01 9.82 -4.35
N ILE A 376 16.40 10.97 -4.65
CA ILE A 376 16.48 12.15 -3.80
C ILE A 376 15.62 12.01 -2.54
N LEU A 377 14.41 11.47 -2.68
CA LEU A 377 13.44 11.41 -1.60
C LEU A 377 13.65 10.21 -0.66
N ALA A 378 14.06 9.05 -1.19
CA ALA A 378 14.17 7.81 -0.41
C ALA A 378 15.08 7.90 0.83
N PRO A 379 16.29 8.48 0.78
CA PRO A 379 17.11 8.63 1.98
C PRO A 379 16.39 9.41 3.10
N VAL A 380 15.66 10.45 2.74
CA VAL A 380 14.95 11.32 3.69
C VAL A 380 13.80 10.57 4.36
N VAL A 381 12.97 9.87 3.58
CA VAL A 381 11.81 9.12 4.09
C VAL A 381 12.16 7.79 4.76
N VAL A 382 13.42 7.37 4.67
CA VAL A 382 13.94 6.21 5.40
C VAL A 382 14.63 6.65 6.69
N LEU A 383 15.61 7.55 6.60
CA LEU A 383 16.50 7.87 7.74
C LEU A 383 15.83 8.75 8.80
N LEU A 384 14.99 9.73 8.41
CA LEU A 384 14.34 10.60 9.39
C LEU A 384 13.27 9.88 10.22
N PRO A 385 12.39 9.01 9.66
CA PRO A 385 11.47 8.22 10.47
C PRO A 385 12.20 7.28 11.45
N VAL A 386 13.31 6.65 11.05
CA VAL A 386 14.11 5.80 11.94
C VAL A 386 14.66 6.59 13.14
N ALA A 387 15.05 7.86 12.93
CA ALA A 387 15.52 8.71 14.03
C ALA A 387 14.46 8.97 15.13
N MET A 388 13.19 8.76 14.85
CA MET A 388 12.11 8.89 15.83
C MET A 388 11.87 7.62 16.66
N MET A 389 12.62 6.58 16.40
CA MET A 389 12.49 5.29 17.10
C MET A 389 13.49 5.15 18.27
N VAL A 390 14.46 6.05 18.34
CA VAL A 390 15.53 6.12 19.35
C VAL A 390 15.37 7.37 20.28
#